data_c11ffd46a9e572194e1dd1a270fdf755
#
_entry.id   c11ffd46a9e572194e1dd1a270fdf755
#
_cell.length_a   1.000
_cell.length_b   1.000
_cell.length_c   1.000
_cell.angle_alpha   90.00
_cell.angle_beta   90.00
_cell.angle_gamma   90.00
#
_symmetry.space_group_name_H-M   'P 1'
#
loop_
_entity.id
_entity.type
_entity.pdbx_description
1 polymer ?
#
loop_
_entity_poly.entity_id
_entity_poly.type
_entity_poly.pdbx_seq_one_letter_code
_entity_poly.pdbx_strand_id
1 'polypeptide(L)'
;MISYAFVAMFWGWAVVQLFGRGIWQKAAAVLLAVCLTITGIYDFVIIVRDNGPGRRVTVNMNSALTEWLADNLTSKDLILTPEYSINEVTMAGVMMYMGWPYYAWSAGYDTYGRAEIAKTIYSSTDENTVKSLVKQEKITYILFEDGMTFEETECREDTIAEAFRLVYQSEDC
;
A
#
# COMPACT_ATOMS: atom_id res chain seq x y z
N MET A 1 16.93 6.02 -0.63
CA MET A 1 17.71 4.75 -0.57
C MET A 1 19.17 4.89 -1.04
N ILE A 2 19.46 5.55 -2.16
CA ILE A 2 20.83 5.71 -2.68
C ILE A 2 21.77 6.39 -1.67
N SER A 3 21.32 7.42 -0.94
CA SER A 3 22.10 8.11 0.09
C SER A 3 22.56 7.20 1.23
N TYR A 4 21.75 6.24 1.66
CA TYR A 4 22.14 5.28 2.68
C TYR A 4 23.27 4.36 2.24
N ALA A 5 23.29 3.94 0.98
CA ALA A 5 24.38 3.13 0.43
C ALA A 5 25.72 3.89 0.45
N PHE A 6 25.73 5.16 0.05
CA PHE A 6 26.94 6.00 0.11
C PHE A 6 27.41 6.22 1.54
N VAL A 7 26.49 6.47 2.47
CA VAL A 7 26.83 6.65 3.90
C VAL A 7 27.43 5.35 4.46
N ALA A 8 26.85 4.18 4.15
CA ALA A 8 27.38 2.88 4.60
C ALA A 8 28.78 2.61 4.02
N MET A 9 28.99 2.91 2.74
CA MET A 9 30.32 2.78 2.11
C MET A 9 31.37 3.69 2.74
N PHE A 10 31.00 4.96 3.03
CA PHE A 10 31.88 5.92 3.69
C PHE A 10 32.27 5.46 5.10
N TRP A 11 31.32 4.98 5.90
CA TRP A 11 31.60 4.47 7.23
C TRP A 11 32.45 3.20 7.20
N GLY A 12 32.17 2.28 6.28
CA GLY A 12 33.00 1.09 6.05
C GLY A 12 34.46 1.46 5.74
N TRP A 13 34.65 2.41 4.83
CA TRP A 13 35.99 2.92 4.50
C TRP A 13 36.69 3.58 5.71
N ALA A 14 35.97 4.39 6.49
CA ALA A 14 36.53 5.05 7.67
C ALA A 14 36.98 4.03 8.74
N VAL A 15 36.20 2.99 8.99
CA VAL A 15 36.55 1.90 9.89
C VAL A 15 37.84 1.19 9.42
N VAL A 16 37.92 0.85 8.13
CA VAL A 16 39.12 0.19 7.55
C VAL A 16 40.38 1.08 7.70
N GLN A 17 40.27 2.38 7.47
CA GLN A 17 41.38 3.33 7.66
C GLN A 17 41.86 3.40 9.10
N LEU A 18 40.96 3.31 10.06
CA LEU A 18 41.29 3.27 11.49
C LEU A 18 42.00 1.97 11.87
N PHE A 19 41.61 0.84 11.28
CA PHE A 19 42.23 -0.46 11.56
C PHE A 19 43.71 -0.57 11.15
N GLY A 20 44.13 0.20 10.15
CA GLY A 20 45.52 0.23 9.66
C GLY A 20 46.51 0.93 10.57
N ARG A 21 46.07 1.50 11.71
CA ARG A 21 46.91 2.33 12.61
C ARG A 21 47.17 1.64 13.96
N GLY A 22 47.57 2.36 14.99
CA GLY A 22 47.96 1.83 16.29
C GLY A 22 46.84 1.15 17.07
N ILE A 23 47.18 0.52 18.20
CA ILE A 23 46.26 -0.33 19.02
C ILE A 23 45.02 0.44 19.47
N TRP A 24 45.15 1.70 19.86
CA TRP A 24 44.04 2.53 20.30
C TRP A 24 43.05 2.87 19.18
N GLN A 25 43.55 3.03 17.97
CA GLN A 25 42.72 3.27 16.79
C GLN A 25 41.97 2.02 16.35
N LYS A 26 42.58 0.83 16.51
CA LYS A 26 41.88 -0.45 16.33
C LYS A 26 40.74 -0.63 17.33
N ALA A 27 40.98 -0.31 18.61
CA ALA A 27 39.93 -0.35 19.62
C ALA A 27 38.80 0.64 19.31
N ALA A 28 39.13 1.85 18.89
CA ALA A 28 38.12 2.84 18.46
C ALA A 28 37.34 2.38 17.23
N ALA A 29 37.99 1.74 16.24
CA ALA A 29 37.32 1.20 15.07
C ALA A 29 36.32 0.07 15.42
N VAL A 30 36.69 -0.83 16.33
CA VAL A 30 35.81 -1.89 16.84
C VAL A 30 34.60 -1.29 17.57
N LEU A 31 34.86 -0.33 18.48
CA LEU A 31 33.79 0.36 19.20
C LEU A 31 32.82 1.05 18.23
N LEU A 32 33.36 1.76 17.25
CA LEU A 32 32.55 2.44 16.23
C LEU A 32 31.71 1.45 15.41
N ALA A 33 32.30 0.35 14.98
CA ALA A 33 31.59 -0.71 14.26
C ALA A 33 30.45 -1.31 15.10
N VAL A 34 30.69 -1.60 16.37
CA VAL A 34 29.67 -2.09 17.29
C VAL A 34 28.55 -1.07 17.46
N CYS A 35 28.87 0.20 17.72
CA CYS A 35 27.86 1.27 17.86
C CYS A 35 27.01 1.46 16.60
N LEU A 36 27.60 1.34 15.40
CA LEU A 36 26.89 1.47 14.14
C LEU A 36 26.00 0.27 13.82
N THR A 37 26.37 -0.92 14.30
CA THR A 37 25.62 -2.16 14.02
C THR A 37 24.55 -2.46 15.06
N ILE A 38 24.69 -1.95 16.29
CA ILE A 38 23.79 -2.30 17.40
C ILE A 38 22.36 -1.84 17.13
N THR A 39 22.18 -0.67 16.51
CA THR A 39 20.86 -0.16 16.13
C THR A 39 20.22 -1.03 15.05
N GLY A 40 20.99 -1.43 14.03
CA GLY A 40 20.50 -2.32 12.98
C GLY A 40 20.14 -3.71 13.50
N ILE A 41 20.89 -4.24 14.47
CA ILE A 41 20.56 -5.51 15.14
C ILE A 41 19.27 -5.34 15.96
N TYR A 42 19.13 -4.26 16.70
CA TYR A 42 17.94 -3.96 17.47
C TYR A 42 16.69 -3.84 16.57
N ASP A 43 16.78 -3.08 15.49
CA ASP A 43 15.69 -2.95 14.49
C ASP A 43 15.34 -4.29 13.88
N PHE A 44 16.34 -5.12 13.53
CA PHE A 44 16.11 -6.45 13.02
C PHE A 44 15.36 -7.35 14.02
N VAL A 45 15.74 -7.30 15.30
CA VAL A 45 15.05 -8.05 16.36
C VAL A 45 13.60 -7.58 16.52
N ILE A 46 13.35 -6.27 16.47
CA ILE A 46 11.99 -5.72 16.51
C ILE A 46 11.19 -6.21 15.30
N ILE A 47 11.73 -6.09 14.10
CA ILE A 47 11.05 -6.53 12.87
C ILE A 47 10.70 -8.02 12.96
N VAL A 48 11.63 -8.87 13.36
CA VAL A 48 11.38 -10.32 13.51
C VAL A 48 10.32 -10.60 14.57
N ARG A 49 10.36 -9.89 15.69
CA ARG A 49 9.38 -10.04 16.77
C ARG A 49 7.99 -9.57 16.35
N ASP A 50 7.93 -8.40 15.71
CA ASP A 50 6.67 -7.76 15.36
C ASP A 50 6.03 -8.41 14.10
N ASN A 51 6.82 -9.09 13.27
CA ASN A 51 6.32 -9.93 12.17
C ASN A 51 6.15 -11.41 12.57
N GLY A 52 5.95 -11.70 13.87
CA GLY A 52 5.65 -13.04 14.36
C GLY A 52 4.34 -13.62 13.81
N PRO A 53 4.07 -14.93 14.00
CA PRO A 53 2.95 -15.63 13.32
C PRO A 53 1.57 -15.00 13.48
N GLY A 54 1.31 -14.26 14.59
CA GLY A 54 0.04 -13.59 14.83
C GLY A 54 -0.09 -12.18 14.23
N ARG A 55 0.94 -11.69 13.56
CA ARG A 55 0.96 -10.33 12.98
C ARG A 55 1.31 -10.31 11.49
N ARG A 56 1.37 -11.48 10.87
CA ARG A 56 1.63 -11.58 9.43
C ARG A 56 0.36 -11.26 8.66
N VAL A 57 0.47 -10.35 7.72
CA VAL A 57 -0.54 -10.19 6.68
C VAL A 57 -0.30 -11.31 5.66
N THR A 58 -1.28 -12.18 5.50
CA THR A 58 -1.25 -13.21 4.45
C THR A 58 -2.04 -12.68 3.27
N VAL A 59 -1.37 -12.49 2.14
CA VAL A 59 -2.02 -12.12 0.89
C VAL A 59 -2.30 -13.39 0.11
N ASN A 60 -3.57 -13.65 -0.20
CA ASN A 60 -3.95 -14.74 -1.08
C ASN A 60 -3.75 -14.30 -2.54
N MET A 61 -2.67 -14.77 -3.16
CA MET A 61 -2.33 -14.39 -4.53
C MET A 61 -3.21 -15.06 -5.60
N ASN A 62 -3.97 -16.08 -5.21
CA ASN A 62 -4.82 -16.87 -6.11
C ASN A 62 -6.28 -16.85 -5.60
N SER A 63 -6.77 -15.70 -5.13
CA SER A 63 -8.18 -15.57 -4.78
C SER A 63 -9.04 -15.60 -6.04
N ALA A 64 -10.27 -16.08 -5.92
CA ALA A 64 -11.22 -16.08 -7.03
C ALA A 64 -11.45 -14.67 -7.60
N LEU A 65 -11.41 -13.66 -6.73
CA LEU A 65 -11.47 -12.26 -7.15
C LEU A 65 -10.26 -11.86 -8.00
N THR A 66 -9.04 -12.25 -7.59
CA THR A 66 -7.82 -11.96 -8.36
C THR A 66 -7.86 -12.59 -9.75
N GLU A 67 -8.28 -13.84 -9.86
CA GLU A 67 -8.43 -14.54 -11.15
C GLU A 67 -9.48 -13.85 -12.01
N TRP A 68 -10.65 -13.55 -11.44
CA TRP A 68 -11.71 -12.87 -12.18
C TRP A 68 -11.27 -11.49 -12.69
N LEU A 69 -10.59 -10.68 -11.86
CA LEU A 69 -10.07 -9.38 -12.25
C LEU A 69 -9.05 -9.50 -13.39
N ALA A 70 -8.13 -10.46 -13.29
CA ALA A 70 -7.10 -10.68 -14.31
C ALA A 70 -7.70 -11.11 -15.67
N ASP A 71 -8.79 -11.89 -15.66
CA ASP A 71 -9.43 -12.41 -16.86
C ASP A 71 -10.37 -11.38 -17.52
N ASN A 72 -10.98 -10.50 -16.74
CA ASN A 72 -12.04 -9.60 -17.23
C ASN A 72 -11.63 -8.14 -17.36
N LEU A 73 -10.59 -7.68 -16.66
CA LEU A 73 -10.14 -6.30 -16.71
C LEU A 73 -8.83 -6.16 -17.51
N THR A 74 -8.63 -4.99 -18.06
CA THR A 74 -7.45 -4.64 -18.85
C THR A 74 -6.72 -3.45 -18.25
N SER A 75 -5.53 -3.12 -18.75
CA SER A 75 -4.77 -1.93 -18.34
C SER A 75 -5.47 -0.59 -18.65
N LYS A 76 -6.62 -0.60 -19.33
CA LYS A 76 -7.44 0.59 -19.61
C LYS A 76 -8.56 0.79 -18.59
N ASP A 77 -8.84 -0.23 -17.82
CA ASP A 77 -9.88 -0.22 -16.80
C ASP A 77 -9.33 0.40 -15.52
N LEU A 78 -10.15 1.20 -14.87
CA LEU A 78 -9.83 1.88 -13.63
C LEU A 78 -10.82 1.43 -12.55
N ILE A 79 -10.29 0.77 -11.51
CA ILE A 79 -11.11 0.29 -10.41
C ILE A 79 -11.01 1.21 -9.20
N LEU A 80 -12.15 1.60 -8.64
CA LEU A 80 -12.22 2.23 -7.33
C LEU A 80 -12.27 1.13 -6.27
N THR A 81 -11.36 1.17 -5.31
CA THR A 81 -11.24 0.20 -4.22
C THR A 81 -11.49 0.87 -2.87
N PRO A 82 -11.86 0.13 -1.84
CA PRO A 82 -11.73 0.58 -0.46
C PRO A 82 -10.30 1.05 -0.17
N GLU A 83 -10.13 1.91 0.83
CA GLU A 83 -8.87 2.65 1.05
C GLU A 83 -7.62 1.76 1.15
N TYR A 84 -7.74 0.60 1.80
CA TYR A 84 -6.61 -0.32 2.00
C TYR A 84 -6.81 -1.71 1.41
N SER A 85 -7.93 -1.98 0.77
CA SER A 85 -8.26 -3.26 0.13
C SER A 85 -7.72 -3.30 -1.29
N ILE A 86 -6.41 -3.45 -1.41
CA ILE A 86 -5.70 -3.33 -2.69
C ILE A 86 -4.97 -4.60 -3.11
N ASN A 87 -4.92 -5.63 -2.26
CA ASN A 87 -4.05 -6.77 -2.49
C ASN A 87 -4.44 -7.55 -3.74
N GLU A 88 -5.69 -7.96 -3.84
CA GLU A 88 -6.24 -8.74 -4.96
C GLU A 88 -6.16 -7.96 -6.27
N VAL A 89 -6.50 -6.69 -6.24
CA VAL A 89 -6.43 -5.80 -7.41
C VAL A 89 -4.99 -5.60 -7.88
N THR A 90 -4.06 -5.42 -6.93
CA THR A 90 -2.63 -5.30 -7.23
C THR A 90 -2.08 -6.58 -7.85
N MET A 91 -2.46 -7.76 -7.31
CA MET A 91 -2.02 -9.05 -7.84
C MET A 91 -2.58 -9.34 -9.23
N ALA A 92 -3.79 -8.88 -9.52
CA ALA A 92 -4.37 -8.95 -10.86
C ALA A 92 -3.74 -7.98 -11.88
N GLY A 93 -2.93 -7.01 -11.42
CA GLY A 93 -2.29 -6.03 -12.29
C GLY A 93 -3.23 -4.95 -12.83
N VAL A 94 -4.36 -4.70 -12.18
CA VAL A 94 -5.36 -3.73 -12.59
C VAL A 94 -5.03 -2.33 -12.06
N MET A 95 -5.37 -1.30 -12.82
CA MET A 95 -5.17 0.09 -12.42
C MET A 95 -6.18 0.50 -11.36
N MET A 96 -5.70 1.01 -10.23
CA MET A 96 -6.53 1.53 -9.15
C MET A 96 -6.69 3.04 -9.22
N TYR A 97 -7.88 3.54 -8.87
CA TYR A 97 -8.17 4.97 -8.85
C TYR A 97 -7.29 5.73 -7.84
N MET A 98 -7.08 5.17 -6.68
CA MET A 98 -6.22 5.76 -5.65
C MET A 98 -5.17 4.76 -5.14
N GLY A 99 -5.56 3.52 -4.84
CA GLY A 99 -4.69 2.52 -4.23
C GLY A 99 -4.25 2.94 -2.83
N TRP A 100 -3.04 2.56 -2.44
CA TRP A 100 -2.49 2.98 -1.16
C TRP A 100 -2.11 4.47 -1.21
N PRO A 101 -2.77 5.34 -0.44
CA PRO A 101 -2.62 6.81 -0.55
C PRO A 101 -1.18 7.29 -0.39
N TYR A 102 -0.43 6.67 0.52
CA TYR A 102 0.96 7.04 0.81
C TYR A 102 1.88 6.92 -0.41
N TYR A 103 1.75 5.84 -1.19
CA TYR A 103 2.58 5.66 -2.39
C TYR A 103 2.22 6.68 -3.48
N ALA A 104 0.95 6.91 -3.70
CA ALA A 104 0.48 7.89 -4.67
C ALA A 104 0.90 9.32 -4.26
N TRP A 105 0.75 9.68 -2.99
CA TRP A 105 1.20 10.96 -2.44
C TRP A 105 2.72 11.14 -2.59
N SER A 106 3.52 10.13 -2.26
CA SER A 106 4.98 10.20 -2.38
C SER A 106 5.46 10.35 -3.84
N ALA A 107 4.64 9.94 -4.81
CA ALA A 107 4.87 10.12 -6.24
C ALA A 107 4.35 11.48 -6.79
N GLY A 108 3.78 12.33 -5.93
CA GLY A 108 3.32 13.68 -6.27
C GLY A 108 1.89 13.74 -6.81
N TYR A 109 1.09 12.67 -6.66
CA TYR A 109 -0.32 12.69 -7.05
C TYR A 109 -1.19 13.36 -5.95
N ASP A 110 -2.27 14.01 -6.37
CA ASP A 110 -3.29 14.54 -5.46
C ASP A 110 -4.14 13.38 -4.89
N THR A 111 -3.75 12.94 -3.68
CA THR A 111 -4.49 11.89 -2.98
C THR A 111 -5.67 12.44 -2.18
N TYR A 112 -5.61 13.69 -1.74
CA TYR A 112 -6.68 14.31 -0.95
C TYR A 112 -7.94 14.53 -1.79
N GLY A 113 -7.81 15.14 -2.96
CA GLY A 113 -8.94 15.34 -3.86
C GLY A 113 -9.57 14.01 -4.30
N ARG A 114 -8.75 12.99 -4.58
CA ARG A 114 -9.24 11.66 -4.93
C ARG A 114 -9.92 10.94 -3.76
N ALA A 115 -9.42 11.09 -2.53
CA ALA A 115 -10.03 10.52 -1.34
C ALA A 115 -11.42 11.12 -1.09
N GLU A 116 -11.58 12.44 -1.20
CA GLU A 116 -12.89 13.10 -1.06
C GLU A 116 -13.90 12.64 -2.12
N ILE A 117 -13.45 12.47 -3.37
CA ILE A 117 -14.31 11.94 -4.43
C ILE A 117 -14.69 10.48 -4.14
N ALA A 118 -13.73 9.63 -3.77
CA ALA A 118 -13.97 8.24 -3.41
C ALA A 118 -14.96 8.13 -2.24
N LYS A 119 -14.74 8.92 -1.19
CA LYS A 119 -15.64 9.02 -0.03
C LYS A 119 -17.06 9.40 -0.45
N THR A 120 -17.18 10.41 -1.32
CA THR A 120 -18.48 10.85 -1.82
C THR A 120 -19.17 9.74 -2.61
N ILE A 121 -18.43 9.01 -3.47
CA ILE A 121 -18.99 7.89 -4.24
C ILE A 121 -19.52 6.79 -3.31
N TYR A 122 -18.73 6.41 -2.28
CA TYR A 122 -19.13 5.34 -1.36
C TYR A 122 -20.22 5.73 -0.35
N SER A 123 -20.33 7.00 0.03
CA SER A 123 -21.27 7.45 1.08
C SER A 123 -22.50 8.17 0.58
N SER A 124 -22.58 8.51 -0.70
CA SER A 124 -23.71 9.25 -1.27
C SER A 124 -25.01 8.44 -1.24
N THR A 125 -26.10 9.13 -0.99
CA THR A 125 -27.47 8.61 -1.12
C THR A 125 -28.13 8.97 -2.45
N ASP A 126 -27.43 9.74 -3.29
CA ASP A 126 -27.93 10.19 -4.59
C ASP A 126 -27.21 9.47 -5.73
N GLU A 127 -27.94 8.59 -6.39
CA GLU A 127 -27.49 7.81 -7.56
C GLU A 127 -26.94 8.70 -8.70
N ASN A 128 -27.54 9.86 -8.94
CA ASN A 128 -27.11 10.75 -10.03
C ASN A 128 -25.74 11.38 -9.71
N THR A 129 -25.51 11.74 -8.47
CA THR A 129 -24.20 12.22 -8.00
C THR A 129 -23.14 11.15 -8.18
N VAL A 130 -23.41 9.91 -7.77
CA VAL A 130 -22.49 8.77 -7.92
C VAL A 130 -22.18 8.55 -9.40
N LYS A 131 -23.19 8.44 -10.27
CA LYS A 131 -23.02 8.26 -11.72
C LYS A 131 -22.19 9.38 -12.38
N SER A 132 -22.43 10.63 -11.95
CA SER A 132 -21.71 11.78 -12.50
C SER A 132 -20.23 11.77 -12.14
N LEU A 133 -19.89 11.47 -10.86
CA LEU A 133 -18.52 11.39 -10.38
C LEU A 133 -17.75 10.22 -11.02
N VAL A 134 -18.35 9.03 -11.06
CA VAL A 134 -17.77 7.85 -11.71
C VAL A 134 -17.44 8.12 -13.17
N LYS A 135 -18.35 8.80 -13.89
CA LYS A 135 -18.13 9.19 -15.28
C LYS A 135 -17.05 10.26 -15.44
N GLN A 136 -17.04 11.27 -14.56
CA GLN A 136 -16.05 12.35 -14.56
C GLN A 136 -14.65 11.80 -14.34
N GLU A 137 -14.48 10.92 -13.35
CA GLU A 137 -13.21 10.32 -12.98
C GLU A 137 -12.82 9.12 -13.85
N LYS A 138 -13.67 8.73 -14.81
CA LYS A 138 -13.48 7.59 -15.72
C LYS A 138 -13.28 6.25 -14.99
N ILE A 139 -13.92 6.09 -13.85
CA ILE A 139 -13.92 4.83 -13.09
C ILE A 139 -14.77 3.82 -13.85
N THR A 140 -14.22 2.62 -14.09
CA THR A 140 -14.89 1.56 -14.86
C THR A 140 -15.56 0.54 -13.96
N TYR A 141 -14.96 0.28 -12.80
CA TYR A 141 -15.44 -0.66 -11.81
C TYR A 141 -15.36 -0.07 -10.40
N ILE A 142 -16.27 -0.49 -9.54
CA ILE A 142 -16.27 -0.16 -8.11
C ILE A 142 -16.22 -1.49 -7.36
N LEU A 143 -15.21 -1.67 -6.52
CA LEU A 143 -15.12 -2.79 -5.58
C LEU A 143 -15.83 -2.38 -4.29
N PHE A 144 -16.75 -3.23 -3.84
CA PHE A 144 -17.45 -3.07 -2.57
C PHE A 144 -17.19 -4.30 -1.71
N GLU A 145 -16.87 -4.11 -0.45
CA GLU A 145 -16.70 -5.18 0.55
C GLU A 145 -17.79 -5.03 1.60
N ASP A 146 -18.38 -6.14 2.03
CA ASP A 146 -19.42 -6.10 3.05
C ASP A 146 -18.92 -5.49 4.36
N GLY A 147 -19.70 -4.59 4.92
CA GLY A 147 -19.36 -3.88 6.16
C GLY A 147 -18.21 -2.89 6.04
N MET A 148 -17.79 -2.51 4.82
CA MET A 148 -16.70 -1.55 4.63
C MET A 148 -17.06 -0.14 5.13
N THR A 149 -16.04 0.54 5.64
CA THR A 149 -16.09 1.97 5.94
C THR A 149 -15.00 2.69 5.16
N PHE A 150 -15.26 3.92 4.76
CA PHE A 150 -14.28 4.78 4.13
C PHE A 150 -14.07 6.03 5.01
N GLU A 151 -12.86 6.21 5.55
CA GLU A 151 -12.54 7.27 6.52
C GLU A 151 -13.61 7.39 7.64
N GLU A 152 -13.92 6.27 8.32
CA GLU A 152 -14.94 6.18 9.38
C GLU A 152 -16.38 6.46 8.92
N THR A 153 -16.62 6.67 7.63
CA THR A 153 -17.94 6.87 7.06
C THR A 153 -18.50 5.53 6.57
N GLU A 154 -19.74 5.23 6.95
CA GLU A 154 -20.44 4.02 6.48
C GLU A 154 -20.70 4.11 4.96
N CYS A 155 -20.35 3.05 4.25
CA CYS A 155 -20.53 2.99 2.81
C CYS A 155 -21.94 2.51 2.44
N ARG A 156 -22.46 3.03 1.35
CA ARG A 156 -23.82 2.79 0.86
C ARG A 156 -23.80 1.82 -0.33
N GLU A 157 -23.91 0.53 -0.02
CA GLU A 157 -24.01 -0.50 -1.05
C GLU A 157 -25.30 -0.35 -1.88
N ASP A 158 -26.43 -0.05 -1.22
CA ASP A 158 -27.75 0.14 -1.83
C ASP A 158 -27.70 1.15 -2.99
N THR A 159 -27.14 2.33 -2.77
CA THR A 159 -27.04 3.39 -3.77
C THR A 159 -26.15 2.97 -4.95
N ILE A 160 -25.04 2.25 -4.68
CA ILE A 160 -24.14 1.76 -5.72
C ILE A 160 -24.80 0.65 -6.54
N ALA A 161 -25.51 -0.28 -5.89
CA ALA A 161 -26.22 -1.37 -6.55
C ALA A 161 -27.39 -0.88 -7.43
N GLU A 162 -28.07 0.23 -7.02
CA GLU A 162 -29.08 0.89 -7.84
C GLU A 162 -28.46 1.64 -9.04
N ALA A 163 -27.30 2.24 -8.83
CA ALA A 163 -26.62 3.02 -9.87
C ALA A 163 -25.96 2.16 -10.96
N PHE A 164 -25.44 0.98 -10.60
CA PHE A 164 -24.61 0.16 -11.49
C PHE A 164 -25.00 -1.32 -11.45
N ARG A 165 -24.62 -2.05 -12.50
CA ARG A 165 -24.84 -3.48 -12.61
C ARG A 165 -23.80 -4.26 -11.83
N LEU A 166 -24.21 -5.18 -10.97
CA LEU A 166 -23.34 -6.17 -10.36
C LEU A 166 -22.76 -7.09 -11.45
N VAL A 167 -21.45 -7.26 -11.49
CA VAL A 167 -20.73 -8.07 -12.47
C VAL A 167 -19.99 -9.26 -11.85
N TYR A 168 -19.67 -9.17 -10.57
CA TYR A 168 -19.00 -10.22 -9.79
C TYR A 168 -19.45 -10.15 -8.33
N GLN A 169 -19.65 -11.31 -7.73
CA GLN A 169 -19.92 -11.46 -6.31
C GLN A 169 -19.21 -12.72 -5.81
N SER A 170 -18.51 -12.62 -4.69
CA SER A 170 -17.89 -13.73 -3.98
C SER A 170 -18.67 -14.00 -2.69
N GLU A 171 -18.71 -15.26 -2.27
CA GLU A 171 -19.28 -15.64 -0.97
C GLU A 171 -18.31 -15.31 0.19
N ASP A 172 -17.05 -15.03 -0.12
CA ASP A 172 -15.97 -14.74 0.83
C ASP A 172 -15.69 -13.22 1.01
N CYS A 173 -16.52 -12.37 0.41
CA CYS A 173 -16.41 -10.90 0.50
C CYS A 173 -17.72 -10.31 1.00
#